data_bf03743ff061926f87f8e7e7d8e23dda
#
_entry.id   bf03743ff061926f87f8e7e7d8e23dda
#
_cell.length_a   1.000
_cell.length_b   1.000
_cell.length_c   1.000
_cell.angle_alpha   90.00
_cell.angle_beta   90.00
_cell.angle_gamma   90.00
#
_symmetry.space_group_name_H-M   'P 1'
#
loop_
_entity.id
_entity.type
_entity.pdbx_description
1 polymer ?
#
loop_
_entity_poly.entity_id
_entity_poly.type
_entity_poly.pdbx_seq_one_letter_code
_entity_poly.pdbx_strand_id
1 'polypeptide(L)'
;MADEAAFQELTGLISREVGVSLDAYKSKCLRRRIAVRMRACGVHTFQDYGAVLRRSPEEYERLKDALTINVTRFYRNPETWDALRARFLPGLWDAREGRISAWSAGCSSGEEPYTIAMIVAALAELRGRAAWLERLTVDATDIDRASLVHAETGRYRREAFQETPADFLLRYVEQAPDGLAVVPAIRRQVRVRRFDLTREQAPKAAYDLVMCRNVVIYFDRPTQERLFSAFVEALRPGGLLVLGKVETLLGPAREALELADARERIYRRAA
;
A
#
# COMPACT_ATOMS: atom_id res chain seq x y z
N MET A 1 -20.94 15.39 23.97
CA MET A 1 -22.04 14.50 23.50
C MET A 1 -22.57 14.93 22.13
N ALA A 2 -23.08 16.16 21.96
CA ALA A 2 -23.64 16.63 20.67
C ALA A 2 -22.60 16.61 19.50
N ASP A 3 -21.37 17.03 19.74
CA ASP A 3 -20.29 17.03 18.74
C ASP A 3 -19.88 15.59 18.31
N GLU A 4 -19.89 14.63 19.25
CA GLU A 4 -19.61 13.23 18.97
C GLU A 4 -20.71 12.60 18.09
N ALA A 5 -21.98 12.85 18.43
CA ALA A 5 -23.10 12.35 17.64
C ALA A 5 -23.09 12.93 16.20
N ALA A 6 -22.81 14.22 16.06
CA ALA A 6 -22.67 14.87 14.76
C ALA A 6 -21.50 14.31 13.93
N PHE A 7 -20.39 14.01 14.57
CA PHE A 7 -19.26 13.38 13.91
C PHE A 7 -19.59 11.95 13.43
N GLN A 8 -20.28 11.16 14.26
CA GLN A 8 -20.74 9.81 13.89
C GLN A 8 -21.72 9.83 12.72
N GLU A 9 -22.68 10.76 12.73
CA GLU A 9 -23.62 10.95 11.63
C GLU A 9 -22.88 11.30 10.33
N LEU A 10 -21.94 12.24 10.41
CA LEU A 10 -21.13 12.66 9.27
C LEU A 10 -20.28 11.52 8.71
N THR A 11 -19.58 10.76 9.57
CA THR A 11 -18.76 9.62 9.12
C THR A 11 -19.62 8.52 8.52
N GLY A 12 -20.82 8.27 9.05
CA GLY A 12 -21.79 7.37 8.46
C GLY A 12 -22.28 7.83 7.08
N LEU A 13 -22.52 9.12 6.88
CA LEU A 13 -22.86 9.70 5.59
C LEU A 13 -21.70 9.48 4.58
N ILE A 14 -20.48 9.85 4.98
CA ILE A 14 -19.29 9.71 4.14
C ILE A 14 -19.05 8.24 3.77
N SER A 15 -19.16 7.33 4.74
CA SER A 15 -18.95 5.88 4.51
C SER A 15 -19.89 5.31 3.45
N ARG A 16 -21.16 5.74 3.45
CA ARG A 16 -22.14 5.29 2.44
C ARG A 16 -21.81 5.79 1.05
N GLU A 17 -21.47 7.06 0.91
CA GLU A 17 -21.22 7.69 -0.38
C GLU A 17 -19.86 7.26 -0.98
N VAL A 18 -18.81 7.19 -0.16
CA VAL A 18 -17.46 6.82 -0.60
C VAL A 18 -17.31 5.31 -0.76
N GLY A 19 -18.20 4.52 -0.12
CA GLY A 19 -18.13 3.05 -0.13
C GLY A 19 -16.94 2.50 0.66
N VAL A 20 -16.50 3.25 1.71
CA VAL A 20 -15.37 2.89 2.59
C VAL A 20 -15.86 2.91 4.03
N SER A 21 -15.52 1.88 4.83
CA SER A 21 -15.84 1.87 6.26
C SER A 21 -14.90 2.79 7.02
N LEU A 22 -15.40 3.92 7.48
CA LEU A 22 -14.61 4.85 8.29
C LEU A 22 -14.52 4.43 9.77
N ASP A 23 -15.34 3.49 10.22
CA ASP A 23 -15.34 3.00 11.61
C ASP A 23 -14.03 2.29 11.98
N ALA A 24 -13.35 1.72 10.98
CA ALA A 24 -12.04 1.08 11.13
C ALA A 24 -10.88 2.07 11.35
N TYR A 25 -11.13 3.36 11.14
CA TYR A 25 -10.07 4.38 11.20
C TYR A 25 -10.00 5.04 12.58
N LYS A 26 -8.79 5.45 12.98
CA LYS A 26 -8.60 6.25 14.20
C LYS A 26 -9.40 7.55 14.09
N SER A 27 -10.34 7.75 15.01
CA SER A 27 -11.20 8.95 15.08
C SER A 27 -10.37 10.25 15.02
N LYS A 28 -9.24 10.34 15.73
CA LYS A 28 -8.35 11.50 15.70
C LYS A 28 -7.80 11.82 14.30
N CYS A 29 -7.51 10.80 13.49
CA CYS A 29 -7.02 10.99 12.13
C CYS A 29 -8.13 11.52 11.23
N LEU A 30 -9.34 10.93 11.31
CA LEU A 30 -10.50 11.37 10.55
C LEU A 30 -10.88 12.80 10.89
N ARG A 31 -11.01 13.13 12.17
CA ARG A 31 -11.34 14.49 12.64
C ARG A 31 -10.38 15.54 12.09
N ARG A 32 -9.08 15.28 12.16
CA ARG A 32 -8.07 16.20 11.64
C ARG A 32 -8.24 16.46 10.14
N ARG A 33 -8.49 15.43 9.33
CA ARG A 33 -8.64 15.55 7.89
C ARG A 33 -9.95 16.21 7.49
N ILE A 34 -11.05 15.84 8.13
CA ILE A 34 -12.34 16.46 7.95
C ILE A 34 -12.26 17.95 8.33
N ALA A 35 -11.61 18.30 9.44
CA ALA A 35 -11.42 19.68 9.85
C ALA A 35 -10.63 20.54 8.84
N VAL A 36 -9.70 19.95 8.09
CA VAL A 36 -9.01 20.64 6.98
C VAL A 36 -10.00 21.01 5.89
N ARG A 37 -10.88 20.08 5.50
CA ARG A 37 -11.91 20.34 4.48
C ARG A 37 -12.98 21.31 4.95
N MET A 38 -13.43 21.17 6.20
CA MET A 38 -14.37 22.12 6.82
C MET A 38 -13.85 23.56 6.73
N ARG A 39 -12.59 23.79 7.11
CA ARG A 39 -11.97 25.13 6.99
C ARG A 39 -11.91 25.61 5.54
N ALA A 40 -11.60 24.75 4.58
CA ALA A 40 -11.57 25.09 3.16
C ALA A 40 -12.97 25.48 2.62
N CYS A 41 -14.04 24.93 3.21
CA CYS A 41 -15.44 25.26 2.90
C CYS A 41 -16.01 26.41 3.75
N GLY A 42 -15.23 26.98 4.68
CA GLY A 42 -15.69 28.06 5.55
C GLY A 42 -16.73 27.65 6.59
N VAL A 43 -16.82 26.35 6.94
CA VAL A 43 -17.76 25.82 7.93
C VAL A 43 -17.06 25.33 9.19
N HIS A 44 -17.76 25.39 10.33
CA HIS A 44 -17.15 25.13 11.64
C HIS A 44 -17.80 23.97 12.41
N THR A 45 -18.96 23.45 11.95
CA THR A 45 -19.64 22.31 12.57
C THR A 45 -19.68 21.12 11.61
N PHE A 46 -19.75 19.91 12.16
CA PHE A 46 -19.89 18.68 11.36
C PHE A 46 -21.24 18.63 10.63
N GLN A 47 -22.30 19.21 11.22
CA GLN A 47 -23.61 19.32 10.59
C GLN A 47 -23.57 20.19 9.34
N ASP A 48 -22.96 21.41 9.45
CA ASP A 48 -22.82 22.31 8.31
C ASP A 48 -22.00 21.67 7.18
N TYR A 49 -20.91 20.97 7.54
CA TYR A 49 -20.12 20.27 6.56
C TYR A 49 -20.90 19.12 5.89
N GLY A 50 -21.69 18.37 6.66
CA GLY A 50 -22.63 17.39 6.10
C GLY A 50 -23.64 18.00 5.13
N ALA A 51 -24.10 19.24 5.37
CA ALA A 51 -24.97 19.97 4.44
C ALA A 51 -24.21 20.40 3.16
N VAL A 52 -22.94 20.79 3.27
CA VAL A 52 -22.08 21.09 2.10
C VAL A 52 -21.91 19.84 1.25
N LEU A 53 -21.56 18.71 1.85
CA LEU A 53 -21.37 17.44 1.13
C LEU A 53 -22.62 17.01 0.35
N ARG A 54 -23.79 17.13 0.96
CA ARG A 54 -25.07 16.79 0.27
C ARG A 54 -25.37 17.65 -0.95
N ARG A 55 -24.76 18.84 -1.08
CA ARG A 55 -25.00 19.79 -2.17
C ARG A 55 -23.89 19.85 -3.21
N SER A 56 -22.71 19.31 -2.89
CA SER A 56 -21.51 19.41 -3.74
C SER A 56 -20.84 18.05 -3.93
N PRO A 57 -21.12 17.33 -5.02
CA PRO A 57 -20.39 16.12 -5.38
C PRO A 57 -18.88 16.34 -5.51
N GLU A 58 -18.46 17.54 -5.96
CA GLU A 58 -17.04 17.91 -6.07
C GLU A 58 -16.35 17.94 -4.70
N GLU A 59 -17.06 18.34 -3.64
CA GLU A 59 -16.48 18.35 -2.30
C GLU A 59 -16.31 16.92 -1.77
N TYR A 60 -17.15 15.98 -2.17
CA TYR A 60 -16.92 14.56 -1.86
C TYR A 60 -15.63 14.05 -2.47
N GLU A 61 -15.32 14.40 -3.73
CA GLU A 61 -14.07 13.97 -4.35
C GLU A 61 -12.85 14.59 -3.63
N ARG A 62 -12.92 15.89 -3.30
CA ARG A 62 -11.87 16.56 -2.50
C ARG A 62 -11.71 15.98 -1.10
N LEU A 63 -12.81 15.54 -0.49
CA LEU A 63 -12.78 14.87 0.81
C LEU A 63 -12.13 13.47 0.68
N LYS A 64 -12.45 12.70 -0.36
CA LYS A 64 -11.80 11.42 -0.64
C LYS A 64 -10.30 11.59 -0.74
N ASP A 65 -9.82 12.54 -1.54
CA ASP A 65 -8.40 12.86 -1.68
C ASP A 65 -7.77 13.25 -0.34
N ALA A 66 -8.51 13.97 0.52
CA ALA A 66 -8.04 14.33 1.86
C ALA A 66 -8.04 13.15 2.84
N LEU A 67 -8.92 12.17 2.66
CA LEU A 67 -9.00 10.96 3.51
C LEU A 67 -7.97 9.91 3.08
N THR A 68 -7.70 9.78 1.80
CA THR A 68 -6.67 8.90 1.25
C THR A 68 -5.35 9.67 1.16
N ILE A 69 -4.35 9.31 1.98
CA ILE A 69 -3.00 9.90 1.85
C ILE A 69 -2.21 9.06 0.86
N ASN A 70 -2.20 9.51 -0.38
CA ASN A 70 -1.52 8.83 -1.48
C ASN A 70 -0.07 9.34 -1.68
N VAL A 71 0.64 9.69 -0.58
CA VAL A 71 2.05 10.06 -0.67
C VAL A 71 2.88 8.81 -0.80
N THR A 72 3.30 8.51 -2.02
CA THR A 72 4.14 7.37 -2.35
C THR A 72 5.23 7.77 -3.34
N ARG A 73 6.26 6.96 -3.48
CA ARG A 73 7.34 7.12 -4.47
C ARG A 73 8.05 5.80 -4.71
N PHE A 74 8.69 5.65 -5.84
CA PHE A 74 9.55 4.52 -6.11
C PHE A 74 10.71 4.46 -5.11
N TYR A 75 11.05 3.26 -4.68
CA TYR A 75 12.17 3.03 -3.77
C TYR A 75 12.05 3.77 -2.41
N ARG A 76 10.84 4.16 -2.00
CA ARG A 76 10.60 4.87 -0.74
C ARG A 76 11.25 4.18 0.44
N ASN A 77 12.13 4.89 1.16
CA ASN A 77 13.03 4.37 2.19
C ASN A 77 14.02 3.34 1.61
N PRO A 78 15.04 3.78 0.88
CA PRO A 78 15.98 2.92 0.14
C PRO A 78 16.55 1.77 0.96
N GLU A 79 16.81 2.00 2.25
CA GLU A 79 17.41 1.01 3.15
C GLU A 79 16.54 -0.25 3.29
N THR A 80 15.20 -0.10 3.25
CA THR A 80 14.27 -1.24 3.30
C THR A 80 14.41 -2.10 2.04
N TRP A 81 14.50 -1.46 0.87
CA TRP A 81 14.65 -2.15 -0.41
C TRP A 81 16.01 -2.79 -0.55
N ASP A 82 17.07 -2.13 -0.10
CA ASP A 82 18.43 -2.65 -0.09
C ASP A 82 18.55 -3.86 0.86
N ALA A 83 17.91 -3.80 2.03
CA ALA A 83 17.83 -4.95 2.93
C ALA A 83 17.10 -6.14 2.29
N LEU A 84 15.94 -5.90 1.67
CA LEU A 84 15.20 -6.94 0.95
C LEU A 84 16.06 -7.56 -0.15
N ARG A 85 16.66 -6.73 -0.99
CA ARG A 85 17.46 -7.15 -2.14
C ARG A 85 18.71 -7.94 -1.76
N ALA A 86 19.42 -7.50 -0.71
CA ALA A 86 20.68 -8.10 -0.33
C ALA A 86 20.55 -9.35 0.57
N ARG A 87 19.55 -9.36 1.48
CA ARG A 87 19.51 -10.33 2.56
C ARG A 87 18.33 -11.29 2.53
N PHE A 88 17.20 -10.90 1.95
CA PHE A 88 15.95 -11.65 2.08
C PHE A 88 15.48 -12.28 0.77
N LEU A 89 15.43 -11.50 -0.31
CA LEU A 89 14.93 -11.98 -1.61
C LEU A 89 15.78 -13.11 -2.22
N PRO A 90 17.11 -13.12 -2.11
CA PRO A 90 17.90 -14.24 -2.65
C PRO A 90 17.48 -15.60 -2.08
N GLY A 91 17.30 -15.68 -0.76
CA GLY A 91 16.85 -16.91 -0.11
C GLY A 91 15.42 -17.31 -0.50
N LEU A 92 14.50 -16.35 -0.63
CA LEU A 92 13.15 -16.63 -1.13
C LEU A 92 13.18 -17.10 -2.59
N TRP A 93 13.98 -16.47 -3.44
CA TRP A 93 14.16 -16.83 -4.83
C TRP A 93 14.68 -18.26 -4.98
N ASP A 94 15.71 -18.60 -4.24
CA ASP A 94 16.34 -19.93 -4.31
C ASP A 94 15.36 -21.01 -3.79
N ALA A 95 14.67 -20.76 -2.69
CA ALA A 95 13.67 -21.67 -2.12
C ALA A 95 12.42 -21.87 -3.00
N ARG A 96 12.15 -20.97 -3.94
CA ARG A 96 10.97 -20.98 -4.82
C ARG A 96 11.32 -21.19 -6.30
N GLU A 97 12.55 -21.48 -6.62
CA GLU A 97 13.00 -21.63 -8.02
C GLU A 97 12.58 -20.44 -8.89
N GLY A 98 12.73 -19.23 -8.35
CA GLY A 98 12.34 -17.98 -9.01
C GLY A 98 10.85 -17.66 -9.04
N ARG A 99 9.98 -18.50 -8.50
CA ARG A 99 8.53 -18.24 -8.41
C ARG A 99 8.22 -17.40 -7.19
N ILE A 100 8.12 -16.12 -7.37
CA ILE A 100 7.80 -15.18 -6.29
C ILE A 100 6.36 -14.69 -6.45
N SER A 101 5.62 -14.78 -5.36
CA SER A 101 4.29 -14.22 -5.23
C SER A 101 4.32 -13.13 -4.16
N ALA A 102 4.08 -11.88 -4.57
CA ALA A 102 4.06 -10.73 -3.67
C ALA A 102 2.67 -10.08 -3.62
N TRP A 103 2.37 -9.44 -2.49
CA TRP A 103 1.20 -8.59 -2.31
C TRP A 103 1.63 -7.24 -1.75
N SER A 104 1.33 -6.17 -2.47
CA SER A 104 1.41 -4.79 -2.00
C SER A 104 0.03 -4.35 -1.55
N ALA A 105 -0.17 -4.30 -0.24
CA ALA A 105 -1.44 -4.01 0.42
C ALA A 105 -1.52 -2.53 0.81
N GLY A 106 -2.33 -1.76 0.10
CA GLY A 106 -2.36 -0.29 0.14
C GLY A 106 -1.31 0.29 -0.80
N CYS A 107 -1.35 -0.11 -2.07
CA CYS A 107 -0.32 0.20 -3.09
C CYS A 107 -0.38 1.64 -3.62
N SER A 108 -1.44 2.40 -3.29
CA SER A 108 -1.66 3.75 -3.84
C SER A 108 -1.53 3.78 -5.37
N SER A 109 -0.74 4.68 -5.91
CA SER A 109 -0.51 4.87 -7.36
C SER A 109 0.51 3.90 -7.98
N GLY A 110 0.95 2.85 -7.26
CA GLY A 110 1.66 1.70 -7.86
C GLY A 110 3.18 1.72 -7.73
N GLU A 111 3.79 2.73 -7.12
CA GLU A 111 5.25 2.84 -7.00
C GLU A 111 5.86 1.69 -6.20
N GLU A 112 5.19 1.23 -5.14
CA GLU A 112 5.65 0.11 -4.31
C GLU A 112 5.61 -1.22 -5.08
N PRO A 113 4.50 -1.68 -5.69
CA PRO A 113 4.47 -2.95 -6.42
C PRO A 113 5.40 -2.96 -7.63
N TYR A 114 5.56 -1.86 -8.33
CA TYR A 114 6.55 -1.77 -9.41
C TYR A 114 7.99 -1.83 -8.88
N THR A 115 8.28 -1.23 -7.73
CA THR A 115 9.60 -1.38 -7.08
C THR A 115 9.86 -2.84 -6.73
N ILE A 116 8.87 -3.59 -6.21
CA ILE A 116 8.98 -5.04 -5.98
C ILE A 116 9.36 -5.75 -7.28
N ALA A 117 8.65 -5.47 -8.37
CA ALA A 117 8.90 -6.11 -9.65
C ALA A 117 10.31 -5.80 -10.20
N MET A 118 10.77 -4.55 -10.06
CA MET A 118 12.11 -4.13 -10.48
C MET A 118 13.22 -4.84 -9.70
N ILE A 119 13.09 -4.97 -8.36
CA ILE A 119 14.13 -5.64 -7.56
C ILE A 119 14.18 -7.15 -7.83
N VAL A 120 13.04 -7.78 -8.11
CA VAL A 120 13.01 -9.20 -8.50
C VAL A 120 13.56 -9.38 -9.91
N ALA A 121 13.28 -8.48 -10.85
CA ALA A 121 13.88 -8.49 -12.18
C ALA A 121 15.41 -8.39 -12.11
N ALA A 122 15.93 -7.46 -11.31
CA ALA A 122 17.38 -7.33 -11.10
C ALA A 122 18.01 -8.59 -10.51
N LEU A 123 17.32 -9.27 -9.60
CA LEU A 123 17.76 -10.54 -9.05
C LEU A 123 17.76 -11.64 -10.11
N ALA A 124 16.72 -11.72 -10.94
CA ALA A 124 16.63 -12.68 -12.05
C ALA A 124 17.79 -12.50 -13.05
N GLU A 125 18.11 -11.27 -13.40
CA GLU A 125 19.24 -10.93 -14.26
C GLU A 125 20.58 -11.32 -13.63
N LEU A 126 20.77 -10.97 -12.35
CA LEU A 126 21.98 -11.33 -11.59
C LEU A 126 22.20 -12.85 -11.52
N ARG A 127 21.14 -13.64 -11.50
CA ARG A 127 21.15 -15.11 -11.52
C ARG A 127 21.28 -15.70 -12.94
N GLY A 128 21.37 -14.88 -13.98
CA GLY A 128 21.38 -15.33 -15.36
C GLY A 128 20.04 -15.97 -15.80
N ARG A 129 18.95 -15.58 -15.17
CA ARG A 129 17.61 -16.14 -15.35
C ARG A 129 16.57 -15.05 -15.67
N ALA A 130 16.93 -14.06 -16.49
CA ALA A 130 16.05 -12.92 -16.80
C ALA A 130 14.64 -13.35 -17.26
N ALA A 131 14.52 -14.42 -18.06
CA ALA A 131 13.23 -14.98 -18.48
C ALA A 131 12.34 -15.46 -17.29
N TRP A 132 12.92 -15.72 -16.13
CA TRP A 132 12.15 -16.13 -14.95
C TRP A 132 11.37 -14.98 -14.31
N LEU A 133 11.53 -13.76 -14.78
CA LEU A 133 10.65 -12.65 -14.39
C LEU A 133 9.17 -12.99 -14.64
N GLU A 134 8.85 -13.79 -15.64
CA GLU A 134 7.48 -14.25 -15.90
C GLU A 134 6.91 -15.14 -14.78
N ARG A 135 7.74 -15.63 -13.86
CA ARG A 135 7.32 -16.40 -12.69
C ARG A 135 6.95 -15.51 -11.50
N LEU A 136 7.19 -14.20 -11.58
CA LEU A 136 6.76 -13.22 -10.60
C LEU A 136 5.27 -12.89 -10.79
N THR A 137 4.57 -12.77 -9.68
CA THR A 137 3.24 -12.14 -9.63
C THR A 137 3.22 -11.16 -8.47
N VAL A 138 2.84 -9.92 -8.72
CA VAL A 138 2.63 -8.90 -7.70
C VAL A 138 1.16 -8.49 -7.73
N ASP A 139 0.39 -8.86 -6.70
CA ASP A 139 -0.95 -8.33 -6.50
C ASP A 139 -0.83 -6.95 -5.83
N ALA A 140 -1.29 -5.92 -6.51
CA ALA A 140 -1.26 -4.52 -6.07
C ALA A 140 -2.69 -4.07 -5.74
N THR A 141 -2.96 -3.78 -4.48
CA THR A 141 -4.33 -3.51 -4.05
C THR A 141 -4.43 -2.21 -3.26
N ASP A 142 -5.46 -1.43 -3.55
CA ASP A 142 -5.82 -0.22 -2.80
C ASP A 142 -7.33 -0.02 -2.83
N ILE A 143 -7.84 0.82 -1.94
CA ILE A 143 -9.26 1.19 -1.92
C ILE A 143 -9.56 2.36 -2.86
N ASP A 144 -8.56 3.20 -3.14
CA ASP A 144 -8.68 4.41 -3.95
C ASP A 144 -8.60 4.10 -5.45
N ARG A 145 -9.76 4.21 -6.11
CA ARG A 145 -9.88 3.95 -7.55
C ARG A 145 -9.04 4.88 -8.41
N ALA A 146 -8.91 6.16 -8.04
CA ALA A 146 -8.16 7.13 -8.83
C ALA A 146 -6.66 6.77 -8.82
N SER A 147 -6.13 6.42 -7.66
CA SER A 147 -4.75 5.91 -7.53
C SER A 147 -4.53 4.62 -8.33
N LEU A 148 -5.49 3.69 -8.31
CA LEU A 148 -5.37 2.43 -9.07
C LEU A 148 -5.37 2.66 -10.59
N VAL A 149 -6.24 3.54 -11.10
CA VAL A 149 -6.21 3.95 -12.52
C VAL A 149 -4.85 4.52 -12.88
N HIS A 150 -4.27 5.35 -12.01
CA HIS A 150 -2.91 5.87 -12.22
C HIS A 150 -1.87 4.75 -12.22
N ALA A 151 -1.95 3.83 -11.27
CA ALA A 151 -1.07 2.66 -11.18
C ALA A 151 -1.10 1.81 -12.48
N GLU A 152 -2.27 1.57 -13.05
CA GLU A 152 -2.42 0.83 -14.31
C GLU A 152 -1.72 1.48 -15.50
N THR A 153 -1.62 2.83 -15.52
CA THR A 153 -0.89 3.52 -16.59
C THR A 153 0.60 3.23 -16.55
N GLY A 154 1.16 3.02 -15.38
CA GLY A 154 2.61 2.87 -15.15
C GLY A 154 3.41 4.12 -15.54
N ARG A 155 2.75 5.29 -15.59
CA ARG A 155 3.36 6.58 -16.00
C ARG A 155 3.41 7.53 -14.82
N TYR A 156 4.55 8.18 -14.63
CA TYR A 156 4.81 8.99 -13.47
C TYR A 156 5.61 10.24 -13.82
N ARG A 157 5.47 11.26 -13.00
CA ARG A 157 6.38 12.42 -13.06
C ARG A 157 7.77 12.01 -12.58
N ARG A 158 8.79 12.71 -13.02
CA ARG A 158 10.19 12.44 -12.66
C ARG A 158 10.43 12.44 -11.16
N GLU A 159 9.71 13.25 -10.41
CA GLU A 159 9.81 13.37 -8.95
C GLU A 159 9.45 12.08 -8.22
N ALA A 160 8.60 11.22 -8.78
CA ALA A 160 8.26 9.93 -8.19
C ALA A 160 9.47 9.00 -8.06
N PHE A 161 10.51 9.22 -8.87
CA PHE A 161 11.71 8.37 -8.94
C PHE A 161 12.92 8.91 -8.18
N GLN A 162 12.78 9.95 -7.36
CA GLN A 162 13.90 10.64 -6.70
C GLN A 162 14.79 9.72 -5.85
N GLU A 163 14.21 8.67 -5.25
CA GLU A 163 14.93 7.71 -4.41
C GLU A 163 15.36 6.45 -5.18
N THR A 164 15.03 6.36 -6.48
CA THR A 164 15.32 5.18 -7.31
C THR A 164 16.79 5.16 -7.73
N PRO A 165 17.50 4.05 -7.55
CA PRO A 165 18.88 3.92 -8.03
C PRO A 165 18.99 4.14 -9.55
N ALA A 166 20.08 4.79 -9.97
CA ALA A 166 20.28 5.16 -11.38
C ALA A 166 20.29 3.97 -12.34
N ASP A 167 20.84 2.83 -11.90
CA ASP A 167 20.85 1.59 -12.67
C ASP A 167 19.46 0.99 -12.87
N PHE A 168 18.53 1.21 -11.94
CA PHE A 168 17.12 0.82 -12.07
C PHE A 168 16.38 1.73 -13.06
N LEU A 169 16.65 3.04 -13.00
CA LEU A 169 16.10 3.98 -13.96
C LEU A 169 16.49 3.62 -15.40
N LEU A 170 17.76 3.30 -15.62
CA LEU A 170 18.27 2.94 -16.94
C LEU A 170 17.67 1.64 -17.50
N ARG A 171 17.35 0.67 -16.64
CA ARG A 171 16.90 -0.66 -17.07
C ARG A 171 15.39 -0.82 -17.11
N TYR A 172 14.66 -0.17 -16.20
CA TYR A 172 13.25 -0.46 -15.96
C TYR A 172 12.32 0.72 -16.18
N VAL A 173 12.88 1.87 -16.62
CA VAL A 173 12.09 3.09 -16.86
C VAL A 173 12.44 3.65 -18.24
N GLU A 174 11.44 4.05 -18.99
CA GLU A 174 11.56 4.66 -20.31
C GLU A 174 10.96 6.07 -20.35
N GLN A 175 11.33 6.87 -21.35
CA GLN A 175 10.75 8.19 -21.57
C GLN A 175 9.30 8.04 -22.03
N ALA A 176 8.42 8.89 -21.52
CA ALA A 176 7.03 8.99 -21.94
C ALA A 176 6.67 10.46 -22.21
N PRO A 177 5.63 10.76 -23.00
CA PRO A 177 5.26 12.14 -23.36
C PRO A 177 5.10 13.06 -22.15
N ASP A 178 4.52 12.55 -21.06
CA ASP A 178 4.19 13.32 -19.86
C ASP A 178 5.12 13.02 -18.65
N GLY A 179 6.31 12.46 -18.91
CA GLY A 179 7.26 12.11 -17.85
C GLY A 179 8.03 10.83 -18.11
N LEU A 180 7.89 9.88 -17.20
CA LEU A 180 8.56 8.58 -17.25
C LEU A 180 7.54 7.45 -17.15
N ALA A 181 7.82 6.32 -17.77
CA ALA A 181 6.98 5.12 -17.70
C ALA A 181 7.81 3.90 -17.27
N VAL A 182 7.19 3.04 -16.48
CA VAL A 182 7.75 1.71 -16.17
C VAL A 182 7.68 0.85 -17.42
N VAL A 183 8.77 0.16 -17.76
CA VAL A 183 8.83 -0.67 -18.98
C VAL A 183 7.77 -1.79 -18.98
N PRO A 184 7.24 -2.18 -20.15
CA PRO A 184 6.16 -3.19 -20.24
C PRO A 184 6.49 -4.54 -19.59
N ALA A 185 7.77 -4.96 -19.61
CA ALA A 185 8.20 -6.20 -18.98
C ALA A 185 7.95 -6.24 -17.47
N ILE A 186 8.16 -5.12 -16.78
CA ILE A 186 7.88 -4.94 -15.35
C ILE A 186 6.38 -4.80 -15.11
N ARG A 187 5.69 -3.98 -15.92
CA ARG A 187 4.25 -3.71 -15.75
C ARG A 187 3.41 -4.98 -15.82
N ARG A 188 3.73 -5.91 -16.71
CA ARG A 188 3.01 -7.19 -16.87
C ARG A 188 3.03 -8.08 -15.62
N GLN A 189 3.96 -7.88 -14.71
CA GLN A 189 4.06 -8.66 -13.47
C GLN A 189 3.14 -8.15 -12.36
N VAL A 190 2.59 -6.94 -12.50
CA VAL A 190 1.77 -6.28 -11.50
C VAL A 190 0.29 -6.33 -11.89
N ARG A 191 -0.52 -6.85 -10.99
CA ARG A 191 -1.98 -6.94 -11.15
C ARG A 191 -2.64 -5.96 -10.20
N VAL A 192 -3.16 -4.89 -10.76
CA VAL A 192 -3.82 -3.83 -10.00
C VAL A 192 -5.28 -4.15 -9.81
N ARG A 193 -5.80 -4.02 -8.58
CA ARG A 193 -7.23 -4.16 -8.31
C ARG A 193 -7.68 -3.38 -7.07
N ARG A 194 -8.94 -2.99 -7.07
CA ARG A 194 -9.58 -2.40 -5.88
C ARG A 194 -9.75 -3.47 -4.79
N PHE A 195 -9.44 -3.08 -3.56
CA PHE A 195 -9.54 -3.96 -2.40
C PHE A 195 -9.67 -3.15 -1.10
N ASP A 196 -10.62 -3.53 -0.25
CA ASP A 196 -10.79 -2.94 1.07
C ASP A 196 -10.15 -3.84 2.13
N LEU A 197 -8.98 -3.44 2.61
CA LEU A 197 -8.24 -4.15 3.66
C LEU A 197 -9.05 -4.38 4.95
N THR A 198 -10.08 -3.55 5.18
CA THR A 198 -10.89 -3.63 6.41
C THR A 198 -12.04 -4.63 6.32
N ARG A 199 -12.41 -5.06 5.12
CA ARG A 199 -13.60 -5.86 4.86
C ARG A 199 -13.36 -7.16 4.09
N GLU A 200 -12.35 -7.19 3.24
CA GLU A 200 -12.12 -8.31 2.33
C GLU A 200 -11.05 -9.25 2.89
N GLN A 201 -11.16 -10.53 2.54
CA GLN A 201 -10.10 -11.50 2.81
C GLN A 201 -8.96 -11.32 1.80
N ALA A 202 -7.73 -11.69 2.20
CA ALA A 202 -6.56 -11.57 1.33
C ALA A 202 -6.81 -12.12 -0.08
N PRO A 203 -6.25 -11.49 -1.13
CA PRO A 203 -6.49 -11.87 -2.53
C PRO A 203 -6.23 -13.33 -2.85
N LYS A 204 -5.29 -13.92 -2.16
CA LYS A 204 -5.02 -15.37 -2.14
C LYS A 204 -4.31 -15.75 -0.85
N ALA A 205 -4.30 -17.03 -0.53
CA ALA A 205 -3.37 -17.61 0.44
C ALA A 205 -2.03 -17.91 -0.25
N ALA A 206 -0.95 -17.90 0.54
CA ALA A 206 0.37 -18.34 0.10
C ALA A 206 1.20 -17.33 -0.73
N TYR A 207 1.33 -16.10 -0.21
CA TYR A 207 2.34 -15.13 -0.65
C TYR A 207 3.72 -15.42 -0.06
N ASP A 208 4.76 -15.15 -0.82
CA ASP A 208 6.15 -15.18 -0.38
C ASP A 208 6.55 -13.84 0.28
N LEU A 209 5.91 -12.75 -0.15
CA LEU A 209 6.13 -11.39 0.36
C LEU A 209 4.80 -10.65 0.47
N VAL A 210 4.50 -10.10 1.64
CA VAL A 210 3.44 -9.12 1.86
C VAL A 210 4.06 -7.81 2.30
N MET A 211 3.78 -6.73 1.58
CA MET A 211 4.17 -5.37 1.95
C MET A 211 2.91 -4.56 2.30
N CYS A 212 2.89 -3.99 3.49
CA CYS A 212 1.85 -3.06 3.93
C CYS A 212 2.53 -1.91 4.67
N ARG A 213 2.90 -0.87 3.94
CA ARG A 213 3.75 0.20 4.48
C ARG A 213 3.01 1.53 4.50
N ASN A 214 3.03 2.17 5.67
CA ASN A 214 2.39 3.48 5.89
C ASN A 214 0.86 3.48 5.68
N VAL A 215 0.21 2.35 5.92
CA VAL A 215 -1.23 2.13 5.77
C VAL A 215 -1.89 1.83 7.10
N VAL A 216 -1.37 0.86 7.86
CA VAL A 216 -2.00 0.41 9.12
C VAL A 216 -2.00 1.48 10.20
N ILE A 217 -1.15 2.50 10.09
CA ILE A 217 -1.12 3.65 11.02
C ILE A 217 -2.44 4.40 11.11
N TYR A 218 -3.29 4.31 10.10
CA TYR A 218 -4.56 5.02 10.04
C TYR A 218 -5.70 4.27 10.72
N PHE A 219 -5.55 2.96 10.91
CA PHE A 219 -6.59 2.11 11.49
C PHE A 219 -6.54 2.11 13.02
N ASP A 220 -7.66 1.84 13.64
CA ASP A 220 -7.75 1.59 15.07
C ASP A 220 -7.05 0.28 15.45
N ARG A 221 -6.85 0.07 16.74
CA ARG A 221 -6.09 -1.09 17.23
C ARG A 221 -6.75 -2.43 16.91
N PRO A 222 -8.06 -2.64 17.10
CA PRO A 222 -8.70 -3.90 16.72
C PRO A 222 -8.57 -4.23 15.23
N THR A 223 -8.71 -3.22 14.37
CA THR A 223 -8.53 -3.38 12.93
C THR A 223 -7.07 -3.74 12.58
N GLN A 224 -6.09 -3.09 13.21
CA GLN A 224 -4.68 -3.44 13.02
C GLN A 224 -4.39 -4.89 13.38
N GLU A 225 -4.86 -5.36 14.55
CA GLU A 225 -4.66 -6.74 15.01
C GLU A 225 -5.29 -7.76 14.05
N ARG A 226 -6.49 -7.49 13.54
CA ARG A 226 -7.16 -8.32 12.53
C ARG A 226 -6.38 -8.35 11.22
N LEU A 227 -5.89 -7.20 10.74
CA LEU A 227 -5.10 -7.10 9.51
C LEU A 227 -3.79 -7.87 9.60
N PHE A 228 -3.08 -7.76 10.73
CA PHE A 228 -1.85 -8.52 10.92
C PHE A 228 -2.10 -10.02 10.93
N SER A 229 -3.19 -10.48 11.55
CA SER A 229 -3.60 -11.89 11.48
C SER A 229 -3.89 -12.33 10.04
N ALA A 230 -4.61 -11.51 9.27
CA ALA A 230 -4.88 -11.78 7.86
C ALA A 230 -3.60 -11.82 7.00
N PHE A 231 -2.60 -10.98 7.29
CA PHE A 231 -1.30 -11.04 6.61
C PHE A 231 -0.53 -12.31 6.95
N VAL A 232 -0.58 -12.77 8.21
CA VAL A 232 0.00 -14.06 8.60
C VAL A 232 -0.64 -15.21 7.83
N GLU A 233 -1.96 -15.24 7.76
CA GLU A 233 -2.70 -16.28 7.01
C GLU A 233 -2.38 -16.25 5.52
N ALA A 234 -2.22 -15.06 4.94
CA ALA A 234 -1.88 -14.87 3.54
C ALA A 234 -0.44 -15.28 3.19
N LEU A 235 0.48 -15.24 4.15
CA LEU A 235 1.88 -15.62 3.94
C LEU A 235 2.06 -17.15 3.94
N ARG A 236 3.00 -17.64 3.17
CA ARG A 236 3.53 -19.00 3.30
C ARG A 236 4.46 -19.11 4.51
N PRO A 237 4.68 -20.30 5.07
CA PRO A 237 5.81 -20.54 5.95
C PRO A 237 7.12 -20.06 5.34
N GLY A 238 7.92 -19.32 6.10
CA GLY A 238 9.15 -18.66 5.62
C GLY A 238 8.93 -17.36 4.82
N GLY A 239 7.69 -17.01 4.49
CA GLY A 239 7.34 -15.76 3.81
C GLY A 239 7.60 -14.51 4.67
N LEU A 240 7.69 -13.36 4.02
CA LEU A 240 8.05 -12.09 4.66
C LEU A 240 6.87 -11.12 4.72
N LEU A 241 6.68 -10.49 5.89
CA LEU A 241 5.87 -9.29 6.07
C LEU A 241 6.79 -8.08 6.22
N VAL A 242 6.55 -7.03 5.43
CA VAL A 242 7.27 -5.76 5.54
C VAL A 242 6.30 -4.65 5.88
N LEU A 243 6.55 -3.98 6.99
CA LEU A 243 5.77 -2.84 7.46
C LEU A 243 6.53 -1.52 7.26
N GLY A 244 5.85 -0.39 7.38
CA GLY A 244 6.50 0.92 7.40
C GLY A 244 7.28 1.15 8.70
N LYS A 245 8.31 2.01 8.65
CA LYS A 245 9.26 2.23 9.77
C LYS A 245 8.60 2.63 11.10
N VAL A 246 7.45 3.29 11.04
CA VAL A 246 6.69 3.73 12.22
C VAL A 246 5.58 2.76 12.64
N GLU A 247 5.42 1.68 11.91
CA GLU A 247 4.41 0.66 12.15
C GLU A 247 4.98 -0.44 13.04
N THR A 248 4.16 -0.95 13.94
CA THR A 248 4.57 -1.99 14.89
C THR A 248 3.56 -3.11 14.86
N LEU A 249 4.05 -4.34 14.75
CA LEU A 249 3.23 -5.54 14.82
C LEU A 249 2.53 -5.65 16.18
N LEU A 250 1.22 -5.88 16.17
CA LEU A 250 0.37 -5.97 17.36
C LEU A 250 -0.40 -7.30 17.38
N GLY A 251 -0.89 -7.63 18.55
CA GLY A 251 -1.80 -8.76 18.75
C GLY A 251 -1.15 -10.15 18.54
N PRO A 252 -1.97 -11.18 18.29
CA PRO A 252 -1.52 -12.57 18.16
C PRO A 252 -0.54 -12.83 17.01
N ALA A 253 -0.55 -12.00 15.98
CA ALA A 253 0.37 -12.11 14.85
C ALA A 253 1.87 -12.06 15.27
N ARG A 254 2.18 -11.48 16.46
CA ARG A 254 3.54 -11.42 17.00
C ARG A 254 4.11 -12.79 17.33
N GLU A 255 3.26 -13.77 17.65
CA GLU A 255 3.68 -15.14 17.97
C GLU A 255 3.99 -15.95 16.71
N ALA A 256 3.34 -15.60 15.59
CA ALA A 256 3.50 -16.30 14.31
C ALA A 256 4.60 -15.69 13.41
N LEU A 257 5.11 -14.53 13.77
CA LEU A 257 6.06 -13.76 12.96
C LEU A 257 7.33 -13.45 13.77
N GLU A 258 8.45 -13.98 13.31
CA GLU A 258 9.77 -13.66 13.85
C GLU A 258 10.26 -12.31 13.29
N LEU A 259 10.82 -11.46 14.16
CA LEU A 259 11.42 -10.18 13.76
C LEU A 259 12.78 -10.42 13.09
N ALA A 260 12.82 -10.39 11.76
CA ALA A 260 14.01 -10.64 10.98
C ALA A 260 14.90 -9.39 10.80
N ASP A 261 14.30 -8.19 10.79
CA ASP A 261 15.01 -6.91 10.80
C ASP A 261 14.18 -5.85 11.55
N ALA A 262 14.69 -5.45 12.71
CA ALA A 262 14.02 -4.49 13.57
C ALA A 262 14.00 -3.06 12.99
N ARG A 263 15.07 -2.68 12.29
CA ARG A 263 15.22 -1.34 11.72
C ARG A 263 14.30 -1.12 10.53
N GLU A 264 14.20 -2.15 9.67
CA GLU A 264 13.44 -2.08 8.43
C GLU A 264 12.03 -2.70 8.56
N ARG A 265 11.66 -3.14 9.80
CA ARG A 265 10.34 -3.73 10.10
C ARG A 265 10.00 -4.92 9.20
N ILE A 266 10.99 -5.79 8.99
CA ILE A 266 10.83 -7.03 8.25
C ILE A 266 10.62 -8.17 9.22
N TYR A 267 9.56 -8.92 9.00
CA TYR A 267 9.18 -10.08 9.80
C TYR A 267 9.12 -11.32 8.90
N ARG A 268 9.42 -12.48 9.47
CA ARG A 268 9.34 -13.77 8.77
C ARG A 268 8.29 -14.65 9.43
N ARG A 269 7.41 -15.25 8.62
CA ARG A 269 6.48 -16.27 9.14
C ARG A 269 7.27 -17.52 9.52
N ALA A 270 7.05 -18.02 10.73
CA ALA A 270 7.62 -19.30 11.19
C ALA A 270 7.27 -20.45 10.22
N ALA A 271 8.14 -21.46 10.16
CA ALA A 271 7.99 -22.62 9.29
C ALA A 271 6.82 -23.52 9.73
#